data_1f570b971c38878824b4333e77298b78
#
_entry.id   1f570b971c38878824b4333e77298b78
#
_cell.length_a   1.000
_cell.length_b   1.000
_cell.length_c   1.000
_cell.angle_alpha   90.00
_cell.angle_beta   90.00
_cell.angle_gamma   90.00
#
_symmetry.space_group_name_H-M   'P 1'
#
loop_
_entity.id
_entity.type
_entity.pdbx_description
1 polymer ?
#
loop_
_entity_poly.entity_id
_entity_poly.type
_entity_poly.pdbx_seq_one_letter_code
_entity_poly.pdbx_strand_id
1 'polypeptide(L)'
;MTRNKFNEELKQLLNSVRVMGVNLEDTLDKVIANLEQKDAALAQQIISDDDNFDNSEVNIEKQCLELVLTQTPVATDWREIASCLKLVGDMERIADHCSDISQYTLKLIEKEPVPLPDNFMNMLQVMRQMVYDSISAISENDLELANKVIATDDEVDNYFAEMRQHLTTVMQQ
;
A
#
# COMPACT_ATOMS: atom_id res chain seq x y z
N MET A 1 30.86 -1.00 -18.30
CA MET A 1 29.79 -2.00 -18.05
C MET A 1 28.89 -2.09 -19.24
N THR A 2 28.37 -3.26 -19.56
CA THR A 2 27.50 -3.45 -20.74
C THR A 2 26.07 -3.05 -20.42
N ARG A 3 25.35 -2.44 -21.36
CA ARG A 3 23.91 -2.11 -21.26
C ARG A 3 23.07 -3.34 -20.82
N ASN A 4 23.48 -4.54 -21.17
CA ASN A 4 22.81 -5.78 -20.75
C ASN A 4 22.80 -5.95 -19.23
N LYS A 5 23.93 -5.67 -18.55
CA LYS A 5 23.97 -5.76 -17.09
C LYS A 5 23.03 -4.75 -16.42
N PHE A 6 23.00 -3.52 -16.92
CA PHE A 6 22.07 -2.50 -16.44
C PHE A 6 20.61 -2.96 -16.59
N ASN A 7 20.24 -3.48 -17.75
CA ASN A 7 18.87 -3.95 -17.99
C ASN A 7 18.48 -5.12 -17.07
N GLU A 8 19.43 -6.01 -16.76
CA GLU A 8 19.19 -7.10 -15.80
C GLU A 8 18.97 -6.58 -14.37
N GLU A 9 19.80 -5.64 -13.93
CA GLU A 9 19.68 -5.03 -12.59
C GLU A 9 18.41 -4.20 -12.47
N LEU A 10 18.04 -3.42 -13.50
CA LEU A 10 16.77 -2.69 -13.53
C LEU A 10 15.56 -3.65 -13.47
N LYS A 11 15.61 -4.75 -14.21
CA LYS A 11 14.56 -5.77 -14.14
C LYS A 11 14.45 -6.41 -12.74
N GLN A 12 15.56 -6.60 -12.05
CA GLN A 12 15.56 -7.09 -10.66
C GLN A 12 14.91 -6.07 -9.72
N LEU A 13 15.25 -4.78 -9.85
CA LEU A 13 14.63 -3.70 -9.10
C LEU A 13 13.10 -3.70 -9.29
N LEU A 14 12.62 -3.71 -10.53
CA LEU A 14 11.18 -3.72 -10.84
C LEU A 14 10.48 -4.96 -10.27
N ASN A 15 11.16 -6.11 -10.29
CA ASN A 15 10.62 -7.31 -9.67
C ASN A 15 10.54 -7.18 -8.14
N SER A 16 11.52 -6.54 -7.48
CA SER A 16 11.49 -6.29 -6.03
C SER A 16 10.31 -5.40 -5.66
N VAL A 17 10.08 -4.33 -6.42
CA VAL A 17 8.90 -3.45 -6.24
C VAL A 17 7.60 -4.23 -6.42
N ARG A 18 7.50 -5.06 -7.46
CA ARG A 18 6.32 -5.89 -7.71
C ARG A 18 6.04 -6.88 -6.56
N VAL A 19 7.07 -7.53 -6.02
CA VAL A 19 6.93 -8.45 -4.88
C VAL A 19 6.43 -7.72 -3.66
N MET A 20 6.98 -6.55 -3.35
CA MET A 20 6.49 -5.72 -2.25
C MET A 20 5.01 -5.33 -2.45
N GLY A 21 4.61 -4.99 -3.69
CA GLY A 21 3.23 -4.70 -4.03
C GLY A 21 2.28 -5.87 -3.77
N VAL A 22 2.63 -7.07 -4.21
CA VAL A 22 1.84 -8.30 -3.96
C VAL A 22 1.70 -8.58 -2.46
N ASN A 23 2.77 -8.37 -1.67
CA ASN A 23 2.71 -8.53 -0.22
C ASN A 23 1.78 -7.50 0.43
N LEU A 24 1.78 -6.28 -0.07
CA LEU A 24 0.90 -5.21 0.40
C LEU A 24 -0.57 -5.53 0.12
N GLU A 25 -0.89 -6.03 -1.08
CA GLU A 25 -2.24 -6.49 -1.43
C GLU A 25 -2.73 -7.59 -0.47
N ASP A 26 -1.90 -8.60 -0.19
CA ASP A 26 -2.21 -9.67 0.76
C ASP A 26 -2.44 -9.12 2.19
N THR A 27 -1.64 -8.14 2.59
CA THR A 27 -1.78 -7.49 3.90
C THR A 27 -3.07 -6.69 4.00
N LEU A 28 -3.47 -5.96 2.97
CA LEU A 28 -4.75 -5.26 2.90
C LEU A 28 -5.93 -6.23 2.99
N ASP A 29 -5.88 -7.36 2.29
CA ASP A 29 -6.89 -8.41 2.37
C ASP A 29 -7.03 -8.97 3.78
N LYS A 30 -5.90 -9.22 4.45
CA LYS A 30 -5.88 -9.65 5.85
C LYS A 30 -6.47 -8.61 6.79
N VAL A 31 -6.18 -7.33 6.60
CA VAL A 31 -6.76 -6.24 7.42
C VAL A 31 -8.27 -6.18 7.27
N ILE A 32 -8.78 -6.23 6.03
CA ILE A 32 -10.22 -6.20 5.77
C ILE A 32 -10.91 -7.41 6.41
N ALA A 33 -10.36 -8.61 6.21
CA ALA A 33 -10.88 -9.83 6.83
C ALA A 33 -10.84 -9.75 8.36
N ASN A 34 -9.78 -9.17 8.93
CA ASN A 34 -9.63 -9.06 10.38
C ASN A 34 -10.62 -8.06 11.01
N LEU A 35 -10.98 -6.98 10.33
CA LEU A 35 -12.00 -6.05 10.77
C LEU A 35 -13.39 -6.71 10.89
N GLU A 36 -13.68 -7.67 10.02
CA GLU A 36 -14.93 -8.46 10.06
C GLU A 36 -14.89 -9.56 11.12
N GLN A 37 -13.80 -10.33 11.16
CA GLN A 37 -13.68 -11.54 11.98
C GLN A 37 -13.25 -11.24 13.42
N LYS A 38 -12.56 -10.11 13.64
CA LYS A 38 -12.00 -9.69 14.94
C LYS A 38 -11.08 -10.77 15.54
N ASP A 39 -10.19 -11.31 14.70
CA ASP A 39 -9.21 -12.33 15.10
C ASP A 39 -7.93 -11.67 15.65
N ALA A 40 -7.70 -11.85 16.95
CA ALA A 40 -6.52 -11.28 17.61
C ALA A 40 -5.20 -11.87 17.10
N ALA A 41 -5.18 -13.15 16.70
CA ALA A 41 -3.98 -13.79 16.17
C ALA A 41 -3.63 -13.22 14.77
N LEU A 42 -4.62 -13.00 13.92
CA LEU A 42 -4.43 -12.37 12.62
C LEU A 42 -3.97 -10.92 12.75
N ALA A 43 -4.56 -10.15 13.68
CA ALA A 43 -4.11 -8.78 13.96
C ALA A 43 -2.64 -8.75 14.41
N GLN A 44 -2.25 -9.65 15.31
CA GLN A 44 -0.86 -9.73 15.80
C GLN A 44 0.10 -10.14 14.69
N GLN A 45 -0.32 -11.01 13.77
CA GLN A 45 0.49 -11.38 12.60
C GLN A 45 0.74 -10.17 11.69
N ILE A 46 -0.30 -9.39 11.35
CA ILE A 46 -0.17 -8.19 10.51
C ILE A 46 0.82 -7.20 11.14
N ILE A 47 0.71 -6.97 12.46
CA ILE A 47 1.63 -6.09 13.19
C ILE A 47 3.07 -6.60 13.14
N SER A 48 3.28 -7.90 13.29
CA SER A 48 4.63 -8.49 13.26
C SER A 48 5.24 -8.55 11.87
N ASP A 49 4.43 -8.57 10.82
CA ASP A 49 4.89 -8.61 9.44
C ASP A 49 5.32 -7.23 8.91
N ASP A 50 5.07 -6.16 9.65
CA ASP A 50 5.37 -4.76 9.30
C ASP A 50 6.87 -4.54 9.03
N ASP A 51 7.74 -5.04 9.90
CA ASP A 51 9.20 -5.01 9.73
C ASP A 51 9.68 -5.55 8.35
N ASN A 52 8.88 -6.39 7.68
CA ASN A 52 9.22 -6.90 6.36
C ASN A 52 9.06 -5.83 5.27
N PHE A 53 8.14 -4.87 5.45
CA PHE A 53 7.97 -3.75 4.54
C PHE A 53 9.10 -2.75 4.70
N ASP A 54 9.50 -2.42 5.93
CA ASP A 54 10.66 -1.56 6.23
C ASP A 54 11.93 -2.12 5.56
N ASN A 55 12.17 -3.41 5.75
CA ASN A 55 13.32 -4.08 5.15
C ASN A 55 13.24 -4.10 3.61
N SER A 56 12.06 -4.22 3.05
CA SER A 56 11.84 -4.19 1.60
C SER A 56 12.10 -2.80 1.03
N GLU A 57 11.61 -1.73 1.70
CA GLU A 57 11.86 -0.34 1.34
C GLU A 57 13.37 -0.08 1.29
N VAL A 58 14.08 -0.29 2.40
CA VAL A 58 15.54 -0.08 2.48
C VAL A 58 16.30 -0.85 1.40
N ASN A 59 15.87 -2.06 1.09
CA ASN A 59 16.52 -2.91 0.08
C ASN A 59 16.28 -2.38 -1.35
N ILE A 60 15.08 -1.92 -1.65
CA ILE A 60 14.72 -1.36 -2.95
C ILE A 60 15.40 0.00 -3.15
N GLU A 61 15.40 0.86 -2.13
CA GLU A 61 16.13 2.13 -2.16
C GLU A 61 17.63 1.92 -2.45
N LYS A 62 18.25 0.95 -1.78
CA LYS A 62 19.63 0.58 -2.02
C LYS A 62 19.87 0.12 -3.46
N GLN A 63 19.00 -0.72 -4.02
CA GLN A 63 19.09 -1.14 -5.44
C GLN A 63 18.99 0.07 -6.38
N CYS A 64 18.07 1.01 -6.12
CA CYS A 64 17.94 2.23 -6.90
C CYS A 64 19.24 3.07 -6.88
N LEU A 65 19.80 3.29 -5.69
CA LEU A 65 21.03 4.05 -5.52
C LEU A 65 22.23 3.36 -6.19
N GLU A 66 22.36 2.05 -6.06
CA GLU A 66 23.41 1.27 -6.71
C GLU A 66 23.36 1.37 -8.24
N LEU A 67 22.15 1.31 -8.83
CA LEU A 67 21.95 1.51 -10.26
C LEU A 67 22.41 2.88 -10.72
N VAL A 68 22.09 3.94 -9.97
CA VAL A 68 22.48 5.30 -10.31
C VAL A 68 23.99 5.53 -10.16
N LEU A 69 24.60 5.00 -9.09
CA LEU A 69 26.00 5.19 -8.77
C LEU A 69 26.94 4.39 -9.67
N THR A 70 26.54 3.19 -10.06
CA THR A 70 27.41 2.25 -10.79
C THR A 70 27.20 2.25 -12.29
N GLN A 71 26.06 2.76 -12.73
CA GLN A 71 25.65 2.80 -14.13
C GLN A 71 25.42 4.28 -14.55
N THR A 72 25.36 4.53 -15.83
CA THR A 72 25.04 5.86 -16.34
C THR A 72 23.63 5.80 -16.97
N PRO A 73 22.55 5.87 -16.14
CA PRO A 73 21.21 5.77 -16.66
C PRO A 73 20.89 6.93 -17.60
N VAL A 74 20.20 6.64 -18.71
CA VAL A 74 19.66 7.69 -19.58
C VAL A 74 18.36 8.24 -18.99
N ALA A 75 17.88 9.34 -19.52
CA ALA A 75 16.75 10.07 -18.94
C ALA A 75 15.50 9.19 -18.66
N THR A 76 15.21 8.23 -19.53
CA THR A 76 14.08 7.30 -19.35
C THR A 76 14.32 6.34 -18.18
N ASP A 77 15.52 5.74 -18.11
CA ASP A 77 15.91 4.84 -17.03
C ASP A 77 15.90 5.56 -15.67
N TRP A 78 16.37 6.81 -15.67
CA TRP A 78 16.35 7.64 -14.45
C TRP A 78 14.94 7.89 -13.93
N ARG A 79 13.99 8.17 -14.84
CA ARG A 79 12.57 8.35 -14.44
C ARG A 79 11.99 7.11 -13.82
N GLU A 80 12.30 5.93 -14.38
CA GLU A 80 11.83 4.64 -13.87
C GLU A 80 12.39 4.36 -12.47
N ILE A 81 13.70 4.55 -12.26
CA ILE A 81 14.34 4.40 -10.94
C ILE A 81 13.75 5.40 -9.93
N ALA A 82 13.58 6.66 -10.31
CA ALA A 82 13.03 7.70 -9.44
C ALA A 82 11.55 7.41 -9.07
N SER A 83 10.79 6.84 -10.00
CA SER A 83 9.42 6.39 -9.71
C SER A 83 9.39 5.24 -8.72
N CYS A 84 10.32 4.29 -8.80
CA CYS A 84 10.45 3.20 -7.82
C CYS A 84 10.77 3.74 -6.43
N LEU A 85 11.72 4.69 -6.32
CA LEU A 85 12.08 5.32 -5.04
C LEU A 85 10.89 6.01 -4.36
N LYS A 86 10.06 6.67 -5.14
CA LYS A 86 8.87 7.33 -4.59
C LYS A 86 7.79 6.33 -4.19
N LEU A 87 7.54 5.34 -5.05
CA LEU A 87 6.49 4.36 -4.85
C LEU A 87 6.74 3.48 -3.62
N VAL A 88 8.00 3.08 -3.39
CA VAL A 88 8.33 2.17 -2.27
C VAL A 88 8.05 2.79 -0.91
N GLY A 89 8.33 4.07 -0.73
CA GLY A 89 7.97 4.79 0.50
C GLY A 89 6.46 4.96 0.68
N ASP A 90 5.71 5.15 -0.41
CA ASP A 90 4.23 5.18 -0.32
C ASP A 90 3.66 3.79 0.02
N MET A 91 4.25 2.70 -0.48
CA MET A 91 3.86 1.33 -0.12
C MET A 91 4.13 0.99 1.34
N GLU A 92 5.31 1.37 1.86
CA GLU A 92 5.67 1.20 3.27
C GLU A 92 4.64 1.94 4.16
N ARG A 93 4.32 3.20 3.87
CA ARG A 93 3.33 3.96 4.63
C ARG A 93 1.94 3.31 4.64
N ILE A 94 1.53 2.68 3.55
CA ILE A 94 0.26 1.93 3.52
C ILE A 94 0.35 0.70 4.42
N ALA A 95 1.49 0.01 4.45
CA ALA A 95 1.74 -1.13 5.35
C ALA A 95 1.72 -0.69 6.81
N ASP A 96 2.37 0.42 7.17
CA ASP A 96 2.30 1.04 8.49
C ASP A 96 0.85 1.28 8.92
N HIS A 97 0.02 1.83 8.04
CA HIS A 97 -1.40 2.03 8.33
C HIS A 97 -2.16 0.72 8.50
N CYS A 98 -1.78 -0.35 7.81
CA CYS A 98 -2.34 -1.69 8.03
C CYS A 98 -2.00 -2.21 9.44
N SER A 99 -0.76 -2.00 9.88
CA SER A 99 -0.30 -2.31 11.24
C SER A 99 -1.07 -1.50 12.29
N ASP A 100 -1.21 -0.18 12.11
CA ASP A 100 -1.98 0.69 12.99
C ASP A 100 -3.46 0.27 13.11
N ILE A 101 -4.13 0.00 12.00
CA ILE A 101 -5.52 -0.49 11.97
C ILE A 101 -5.63 -1.80 12.76
N SER A 102 -4.66 -2.70 12.61
CA SER A 102 -4.63 -3.97 13.32
C SER A 102 -4.43 -3.78 14.83
N GLN A 103 -3.60 -2.81 15.27
CA GLN A 103 -3.47 -2.43 16.67
C GLN A 103 -4.79 -1.87 17.25
N TYR A 104 -5.50 -1.05 16.48
CA TYR A 104 -6.83 -0.58 16.89
C TYR A 104 -7.85 -1.70 16.93
N THR A 105 -7.80 -2.65 16.00
CA THR A 105 -8.66 -3.83 16.00
C THR A 105 -8.47 -4.64 17.28
N LEU A 106 -7.24 -4.88 17.73
CA LEU A 106 -6.96 -5.54 19.02
C LEU A 106 -7.62 -4.82 20.20
N LYS A 107 -7.55 -3.50 20.24
CA LYS A 107 -8.20 -2.70 21.31
C LYS A 107 -9.72 -2.76 21.26
N LEU A 108 -10.30 -2.93 20.06
CA LEU A 108 -11.73 -3.03 19.86
C LEU A 108 -12.29 -4.42 20.23
N ILE A 109 -11.51 -5.48 20.04
CA ILE A 109 -11.88 -6.85 20.43
C ILE A 109 -12.16 -6.95 21.94
N GLU A 110 -11.43 -6.19 22.75
CA GLU A 110 -11.57 -6.17 24.22
C GLU A 110 -12.77 -5.34 24.71
N LYS A 111 -13.45 -4.63 23.81
CA LYS A 111 -14.56 -3.72 24.17
C LYS A 111 -15.90 -4.25 23.67
N GLU A 112 -16.98 -3.63 24.17
CA GLU A 112 -18.31 -3.88 23.62
C GLU A 112 -18.35 -3.54 22.12
N PRO A 113 -19.00 -4.39 21.30
CA PRO A 113 -19.08 -4.18 19.86
C PRO A 113 -19.74 -2.84 19.53
N VAL A 114 -18.99 -1.96 18.85
CA VAL A 114 -19.54 -0.75 18.24
C VAL A 114 -19.82 -1.06 16.78
N PRO A 115 -21.04 -0.82 16.28
CA PRO A 115 -21.33 -1.03 14.87
C PRO A 115 -20.48 -0.10 14.01
N LEU A 116 -19.82 -0.66 13.01
CA LEU A 116 -19.13 0.14 12.01
C LEU A 116 -20.16 0.87 11.13
N PRO A 117 -19.87 2.09 10.67
CA PRO A 117 -20.73 2.77 9.70
C PRO A 117 -20.90 1.94 8.43
N ASP A 118 -22.10 1.93 7.85
CA ASP A 118 -22.46 1.09 6.69
C ASP A 118 -21.49 1.26 5.50
N ASN A 119 -21.00 2.48 5.27
CA ASN A 119 -20.08 2.79 4.18
C ASN A 119 -18.59 2.50 4.48
N PHE A 120 -18.26 2.07 5.70
CA PHE A 120 -16.87 1.84 6.08
C PHE A 120 -16.22 0.70 5.29
N MET A 121 -16.91 -0.43 5.18
CA MET A 121 -16.40 -1.57 4.40
C MET A 121 -16.35 -1.25 2.90
N ASN A 122 -17.29 -0.48 2.38
CA ASN A 122 -17.26 -0.04 0.98
C ASN A 122 -16.03 0.83 0.70
N MET A 123 -15.71 1.78 1.59
CA MET A 123 -14.51 2.60 1.47
C MET A 123 -13.25 1.76 1.44
N LEU A 124 -13.14 0.76 2.35
CA LEU A 124 -11.98 -0.13 2.38
C LEU A 124 -11.82 -0.95 1.10
N GLN A 125 -12.92 -1.42 0.52
CA GLN A 125 -12.90 -2.16 -0.76
C GLN A 125 -12.44 -1.26 -1.92
N VAL A 126 -12.90 -0.01 -1.97
CA VAL A 126 -12.46 0.96 -2.98
C VAL A 126 -10.97 1.26 -2.80
N MET A 127 -10.51 1.55 -1.58
CA MET A 127 -9.09 1.79 -1.28
C MET A 127 -8.22 0.58 -1.68
N ARG A 128 -8.64 -0.63 -1.32
CA ARG A 128 -7.97 -1.87 -1.72
C ARG A 128 -7.82 -1.96 -3.24
N GLN A 129 -8.92 -1.71 -3.96
CA GLN A 129 -8.90 -1.76 -5.43
C GLN A 129 -7.98 -0.68 -6.02
N MET A 130 -7.94 0.52 -5.44
CA MET A 130 -7.03 1.59 -5.86
C MET A 130 -5.56 1.19 -5.70
N VAL A 131 -5.19 0.56 -4.58
CA VAL A 131 -3.81 0.07 -4.36
C VAL A 131 -3.48 -1.00 -5.39
N TYR A 132 -4.36 -1.98 -5.59
CA TYR A 132 -4.20 -3.04 -6.59
C TYR A 132 -4.03 -2.48 -8.01
N ASP A 133 -4.94 -1.59 -8.42
CA ASP A 133 -4.90 -0.94 -9.74
C ASP A 133 -3.63 -0.08 -9.91
N SER A 134 -3.14 0.57 -8.84
CA SER A 134 -1.90 1.36 -8.86
C SER A 134 -0.67 0.50 -9.13
N ILE A 135 -0.55 -0.64 -8.42
CA ILE A 135 0.56 -1.58 -8.59
C ILE A 135 0.53 -2.20 -10.00
N SER A 136 -0.66 -2.56 -10.46
CA SER A 136 -0.86 -3.08 -11.82
C SER A 136 -0.51 -2.05 -12.89
N ALA A 137 -0.97 -0.80 -12.74
CA ALA A 137 -0.69 0.29 -13.68
C ALA A 137 0.81 0.54 -13.85
N ILE A 138 1.56 0.48 -12.76
CA ILE A 138 3.01 0.64 -12.80
C ILE A 138 3.70 -0.58 -13.42
N SER A 139 3.27 -1.79 -13.02
CA SER A 139 3.87 -3.04 -13.50
C SER A 139 3.66 -3.25 -15.00
N GLU A 140 2.53 -2.79 -15.53
CA GLU A 140 2.13 -2.94 -16.93
C GLU A 140 2.37 -1.66 -17.76
N ASN A 141 2.81 -0.58 -17.10
CA ASN A 141 2.98 0.74 -17.72
C ASN A 141 1.66 1.27 -18.32
N ASP A 142 0.54 1.00 -17.64
CA ASP A 142 -0.82 1.34 -18.08
C ASP A 142 -1.24 2.73 -17.57
N LEU A 143 -1.16 3.70 -18.47
CA LEU A 143 -1.52 5.08 -18.18
C LEU A 143 -3.04 5.29 -18.03
N GLU A 144 -3.87 4.50 -18.70
CA GLU A 144 -5.33 4.59 -18.58
C GLU A 144 -5.77 4.12 -17.20
N LEU A 145 -5.21 3.01 -16.73
CA LEU A 145 -5.46 2.50 -15.39
C LEU A 145 -4.98 3.47 -14.31
N ALA A 146 -3.79 4.07 -14.48
CA ALA A 146 -3.29 5.10 -13.55
C ALA A 146 -4.24 6.31 -13.46
N ASN A 147 -4.75 6.81 -14.58
CA ASN A 147 -5.73 7.91 -14.60
C ASN A 147 -7.07 7.51 -13.95
N LYS A 148 -7.50 6.26 -14.11
CA LYS A 148 -8.69 5.73 -13.43
C LYS A 148 -8.51 5.75 -11.91
N VAL A 149 -7.36 5.32 -11.40
CA VAL A 149 -7.04 5.37 -9.96
C VAL A 149 -7.12 6.80 -9.43
N ILE A 150 -6.51 7.76 -10.13
CA ILE A 150 -6.57 9.18 -9.76
C ILE A 150 -8.02 9.67 -9.67
N ALA A 151 -8.86 9.29 -10.62
CA ALA A 151 -10.27 9.68 -10.62
C ALA A 151 -11.11 9.00 -9.52
N THR A 152 -10.66 7.83 -9.01
CA THR A 152 -11.35 7.10 -7.93
C THR A 152 -11.08 7.71 -6.55
N ASP A 153 -10.07 8.54 -6.40
CA ASP A 153 -9.71 9.20 -5.15
C ASP A 153 -10.86 10.05 -4.58
N ASP A 154 -11.60 10.75 -5.44
CA ASP A 154 -12.78 11.53 -5.06
C ASP A 154 -13.87 10.67 -4.38
N GLU A 155 -13.98 9.38 -4.74
CA GLU A 155 -14.94 8.46 -4.14
C GLU A 155 -14.56 8.13 -2.69
N VAL A 156 -13.27 7.88 -2.43
CA VAL A 156 -12.74 7.64 -1.08
C VAL A 156 -12.90 8.87 -0.20
N ASP A 157 -12.62 10.04 -0.72
CA ASP A 157 -12.79 11.30 -0.01
C ASP A 157 -14.26 11.54 0.39
N ASN A 158 -15.21 11.20 -0.47
CA ASN A 158 -16.64 11.28 -0.16
C ASN A 158 -17.02 10.30 0.98
N TYR A 159 -16.59 9.04 0.93
CA TYR A 159 -16.82 8.09 2.01
C TYR A 159 -16.22 8.57 3.33
N PHE A 160 -15.00 9.12 3.30
CA PHE A 160 -14.34 9.67 4.48
C PHE A 160 -15.13 10.83 5.08
N ALA A 161 -15.63 11.74 4.25
CA ALA A 161 -16.44 12.88 4.70
C ALA A 161 -17.76 12.43 5.36
N GLU A 162 -18.45 11.46 4.76
CA GLU A 162 -19.68 10.87 5.31
C GLU A 162 -19.43 10.20 6.65
N MET A 163 -18.37 9.39 6.76
CA MET A 163 -18.02 8.71 8.01
C MET A 163 -17.66 9.70 9.11
N ARG A 164 -16.88 10.73 8.80
CA ARG A 164 -16.53 11.76 9.78
C ARG A 164 -17.79 12.45 10.32
N GLN A 165 -18.76 12.75 9.46
CA GLN A 165 -20.02 13.36 9.87
C GLN A 165 -20.85 12.41 10.74
N HIS A 166 -20.94 11.14 10.37
CA HIS A 166 -21.63 10.10 11.16
C HIS A 166 -21.02 9.96 12.57
N LEU A 167 -19.71 9.77 12.66
CA LEU A 167 -19.01 9.64 13.93
C LEU A 167 -19.15 10.87 14.81
N THR A 168 -19.08 12.07 14.24
CA THR A 168 -19.32 13.31 14.98
C THR A 168 -20.72 13.35 15.60
N THR A 169 -21.73 12.86 14.87
CA THR A 169 -23.11 12.80 15.37
C THR A 169 -23.25 11.79 16.52
N VAL A 170 -22.62 10.62 16.39
CA VAL A 170 -22.64 9.58 17.43
C VAL A 170 -21.95 10.07 18.72
N MET A 171 -20.84 10.79 18.58
CA MET A 171 -20.10 11.33 19.75
C MET A 171 -20.81 12.47 20.49
N GLN A 172 -21.83 13.08 19.89
CA GLN A 172 -22.64 14.13 20.51
C GLN A 172 -23.85 13.61 21.29
N GLN A 173 -24.14 12.32 21.21
CA GLN A 173 -25.20 11.63 21.98
C GLN A 173 -24.67 11.08 23.30
#